data_78e4975deec114d9a7d9c9b424dabb6c
#
_entry.id   78e4975deec114d9a7d9c9b424dabb6c
#
_cell.length_a   1.000
_cell.length_b   1.000
_cell.length_c   1.000
_cell.angle_alpha   90.00
_cell.angle_beta   90.00
_cell.angle_gamma   90.00
#
_symmetry.space_group_name_H-M   'P 1'
#
loop_
_entity.id
_entity.type
_entity.pdbx_description
1 polymer ?
#
loop_
_entity_poly.entity_id
_entity_poly.type
_entity_poly.pdbx_seq_one_letter_code
_entity_poly.pdbx_strand_id
1 'polypeptide(L)'
;MPLVPMRQVLEEAAKVGYGVGAFNVNNMEQIQAIVEAAKETNSPVIIQASRGALKYSRMIYLRNLIMAAVEENPDIPIVMHLDHGNSLKTCKEAIALGFSSVMIDASLTEDGRSVASYDYNVKTTREVVDYAHSLGVTVEAELGALGGIEDGHGAGLRGDEHLTDPNQVEDFVGKTGCDALAVAIGTSHGAYKTLRYDKDGKALPPALALDRIEEIHKRVPTLMLVMHGSSSVPPELVEQLNRFGGNMKNTMGVPMADIQFGIQRGVRKINVDTDGRIAFTAAIRKVFAETPEKFDPRDYLKPAREEMKKVCKERMIAFGQAGMASKIKCITIDDMAKRYKGK
;
A
#
# COMPACT_ATOMS: atom_id res chain seq x y z
N MET A 1 19.96 -12.14 -0.33
CA MET A 1 18.56 -12.54 -0.56
C MET A 1 17.73 -11.28 -0.81
N PRO A 2 16.79 -11.27 -1.75
CA PRO A 2 16.08 -10.04 -2.13
C PRO A 2 14.97 -9.59 -1.17
N LEU A 3 14.67 -10.33 -0.08
CA LEU A 3 13.78 -9.86 0.96
C LEU A 3 14.51 -8.81 1.82
N VAL A 4 14.02 -7.58 1.76
CA VAL A 4 14.68 -6.41 2.34
C VAL A 4 13.78 -5.66 3.32
N PRO A 5 14.34 -4.93 4.31
CA PRO A 5 13.57 -4.03 5.15
C PRO A 5 12.95 -2.90 4.33
N MET A 6 11.68 -2.57 4.57
CA MET A 6 11.00 -1.47 3.85
C MET A 6 11.73 -0.13 4.05
N ARG A 7 12.21 0.14 5.26
CA ARG A 7 12.97 1.36 5.55
C ARG A 7 14.11 1.59 4.57
N GLN A 8 14.89 0.55 4.22
CA GLN A 8 15.97 0.69 3.25
C GLN A 8 15.44 1.16 1.89
N VAL A 9 14.39 0.51 1.39
CA VAL A 9 13.80 0.82 0.08
C VAL A 9 13.28 2.25 0.04
N LEU A 10 12.64 2.70 1.13
CA LEU A 10 12.11 4.07 1.23
C LEU A 10 13.22 5.11 1.43
N GLU A 11 14.30 4.80 2.16
CA GLU A 11 15.48 5.66 2.27
C GLU A 11 16.16 5.86 0.91
N GLU A 12 16.30 4.80 0.11
CA GLU A 12 16.86 4.91 -1.25
C GLU A 12 15.91 5.72 -2.17
N ALA A 13 14.61 5.52 -2.04
CA ALA A 13 13.61 6.33 -2.74
C ALA A 13 13.69 7.81 -2.37
N ALA A 14 13.91 8.13 -1.08
CA ALA A 14 14.03 9.48 -0.60
C ALA A 14 15.27 10.20 -1.13
N LYS A 15 16.40 9.49 -1.30
CA LYS A 15 17.65 10.07 -1.84
C LYS A 15 17.50 10.52 -3.30
N VAL A 16 16.67 9.84 -4.08
CA VAL A 16 16.49 10.10 -5.52
C VAL A 16 15.23 10.90 -5.81
N GLY A 17 14.21 10.80 -4.94
CA GLY A 17 12.95 11.53 -5.06
C GLY A 17 11.86 10.78 -5.83
N TYR A 18 11.83 9.43 -5.78
CA TYR A 18 10.75 8.63 -6.35
C TYR A 18 9.84 8.03 -5.27
N GLY A 19 8.67 7.53 -5.69
CA GLY A 19 7.77 6.76 -4.84
C GLY A 19 7.84 5.27 -5.15
N VAL A 20 7.53 4.42 -4.16
CA VAL A 20 7.52 2.96 -4.29
C VAL A 20 6.08 2.47 -4.18
N GLY A 21 5.63 1.73 -5.19
CA GLY A 21 4.31 1.10 -5.18
C GLY A 21 4.26 -0.06 -4.18
N ALA A 22 3.22 -0.05 -3.36
CA ALA A 22 2.86 -1.13 -2.45
C ALA A 22 1.57 -1.77 -2.94
N PHE A 23 1.67 -3.02 -3.40
CA PHE A 23 0.59 -3.71 -4.10
C PHE A 23 0.00 -4.81 -3.23
N ASN A 24 -1.33 -4.77 -3.05
CA ASN A 24 -2.06 -5.76 -2.26
C ASN A 24 -2.22 -7.08 -3.02
N VAL A 25 -2.10 -8.19 -2.30
CA VAL A 25 -2.18 -9.54 -2.85
C VAL A 25 -3.11 -10.44 -2.05
N ASN A 26 -3.78 -11.36 -2.75
CA ASN A 26 -4.65 -12.38 -2.16
C ASN A 26 -4.34 -13.80 -2.69
N ASN A 27 -3.66 -13.93 -3.83
CA ASN A 27 -3.41 -15.19 -4.51
C ASN A 27 -2.08 -15.19 -5.29
N MET A 28 -1.74 -16.33 -5.86
CA MET A 28 -0.51 -16.55 -6.62
C MET A 28 -0.40 -15.65 -7.86
N GLU A 29 -1.46 -15.54 -8.63
CA GLU A 29 -1.45 -14.82 -9.91
C GLU A 29 -1.22 -13.33 -9.73
N GLN A 30 -1.75 -12.74 -8.64
CA GLN A 30 -1.48 -11.34 -8.29
C GLN A 30 -0.02 -11.12 -7.91
N ILE A 31 0.56 -12.05 -7.12
CA ILE A 31 1.99 -11.98 -6.76
C ILE A 31 2.86 -12.08 -8.02
N GLN A 32 2.57 -13.03 -8.90
CA GLN A 32 3.29 -13.17 -10.18
C GLN A 32 3.19 -11.91 -11.04
N ALA A 33 1.99 -11.33 -11.18
CA ALA A 33 1.78 -10.10 -11.94
C ALA A 33 2.67 -8.94 -11.43
N ILE A 34 2.74 -8.77 -10.10
CA ILE A 34 3.51 -7.71 -9.46
C ILE A 34 5.01 -7.91 -9.64
N VAL A 35 5.53 -9.13 -9.41
CA VAL A 35 6.97 -9.37 -9.52
C VAL A 35 7.45 -9.40 -10.97
N GLU A 36 6.64 -9.89 -11.91
CA GLU A 36 6.91 -9.79 -13.33
C GLU A 36 6.99 -8.32 -13.77
N ALA A 37 6.05 -7.47 -13.31
CA ALA A 37 6.09 -6.04 -13.54
C ALA A 37 7.36 -5.39 -12.96
N ALA A 38 7.73 -5.74 -11.72
CA ALA A 38 8.93 -5.24 -11.07
C ALA A 38 10.20 -5.66 -11.82
N LYS A 39 10.27 -6.89 -12.29
CA LYS A 39 11.39 -7.41 -13.09
C LYS A 39 11.51 -6.70 -14.45
N GLU A 40 10.39 -6.58 -15.18
CA GLU A 40 10.36 -5.92 -16.48
C GLU A 40 10.70 -4.43 -16.41
N THR A 41 10.40 -3.76 -15.30
CA THR A 41 10.72 -2.34 -15.08
C THR A 41 12.00 -2.11 -14.27
N ASN A 42 12.67 -3.17 -13.80
CA ASN A 42 13.81 -3.08 -12.89
C ASN A 42 13.47 -2.21 -11.66
N SER A 43 12.35 -2.51 -10.99
CA SER A 43 11.81 -1.73 -9.87
C SER A 43 11.93 -2.47 -8.54
N PRO A 44 12.30 -1.82 -7.43
CA PRO A 44 12.04 -2.37 -6.11
C PRO A 44 10.53 -2.43 -5.87
N VAL A 45 10.03 -3.33 -5.04
CA VAL A 45 8.58 -3.47 -4.85
C VAL A 45 8.20 -3.84 -3.43
N ILE A 46 7.05 -3.32 -2.97
CA ILE A 46 6.40 -3.71 -1.73
C ILE A 46 5.20 -4.59 -2.09
N ILE A 47 5.26 -5.86 -1.65
CA ILE A 47 4.13 -6.79 -1.71
C ILE A 47 3.48 -6.76 -0.34
N GLN A 48 2.21 -6.34 -0.28
CA GLN A 48 1.52 -6.18 0.98
C GLN A 48 0.29 -7.05 1.10
N ALA A 49 0.04 -7.52 2.33
CA ALA A 49 -1.10 -8.34 2.68
C ALA A 49 -1.85 -7.71 3.85
N SER A 50 -3.12 -7.39 3.63
CA SER A 50 -4.02 -6.96 4.69
C SER A 50 -4.42 -8.14 5.59
N ARG A 51 -4.98 -7.83 6.77
CA ARG A 51 -5.54 -8.85 7.66
C ARG A 51 -6.60 -9.71 6.97
N GLY A 52 -7.43 -9.10 6.13
CA GLY A 52 -8.42 -9.80 5.33
C GLY A 52 -7.80 -10.76 4.32
N ALA A 53 -6.77 -10.34 3.61
CA ALA A 53 -6.01 -11.17 2.69
C ALA A 53 -5.35 -12.37 3.40
N LEU A 54 -4.72 -12.12 4.56
CA LEU A 54 -4.10 -13.17 5.37
C LEU A 54 -5.13 -14.19 5.90
N LYS A 55 -6.32 -13.72 6.29
CA LYS A 55 -7.42 -14.60 6.71
C LYS A 55 -7.97 -15.41 5.55
N TYR A 56 -8.21 -14.78 4.39
CA TYR A 56 -8.72 -15.43 3.19
C TYR A 56 -7.78 -16.52 2.67
N SER A 57 -6.52 -16.17 2.45
CA SER A 57 -5.53 -17.08 1.85
C SER A 57 -4.90 -18.03 2.88
N ARG A 58 -5.15 -17.84 4.17
CA ARG A 58 -4.42 -18.44 5.31
C ARG A 58 -2.94 -18.01 5.30
N MET A 59 -2.49 -17.41 6.39
CA MET A 59 -1.20 -16.73 6.52
C MET A 59 -0.02 -17.51 5.94
N ILE A 60 0.04 -18.83 6.22
CA ILE A 60 1.17 -19.68 5.79
C ILE A 60 1.24 -19.84 4.26
N TYR A 61 0.07 -19.95 3.58
CA TYR A 61 0.06 -20.06 2.11
C TYR A 61 0.52 -18.76 1.46
N LEU A 62 -0.06 -17.62 1.87
CA LEU A 62 0.30 -16.33 1.27
C LEU A 62 1.76 -15.97 1.52
N ARG A 63 2.24 -16.21 2.75
CA ARG A 63 3.67 -16.06 3.10
C ARG A 63 4.56 -16.89 2.18
N ASN A 64 4.25 -18.17 1.97
CA ASN A 64 5.10 -19.05 1.13
C ASN A 64 5.03 -18.66 -0.34
N LEU A 65 3.89 -18.19 -0.85
CA LEU A 65 3.77 -17.65 -2.20
C LEU A 65 4.64 -16.39 -2.40
N ILE A 66 4.65 -15.47 -1.42
CA ILE A 66 5.51 -14.28 -1.47
C ILE A 66 6.99 -14.70 -1.38
N MET A 67 7.33 -15.66 -0.51
CA MET A 67 8.71 -16.15 -0.40
C MET A 67 9.18 -16.87 -1.67
N ALA A 68 8.31 -17.61 -2.35
CA ALA A 68 8.63 -18.18 -3.67
C ALA A 68 8.97 -17.09 -4.69
N ALA A 69 8.21 -16.00 -4.70
CA ALA A 69 8.50 -14.85 -5.56
C ALA A 69 9.85 -14.18 -5.20
N VAL A 70 10.20 -14.10 -3.91
CA VAL A 70 11.51 -13.62 -3.44
C VAL A 70 12.64 -14.52 -3.93
N GLU A 71 12.49 -15.83 -3.85
CA GLU A 71 13.49 -16.81 -4.27
C GLU A 71 13.70 -16.83 -5.79
N GLU A 72 12.62 -16.68 -6.56
CA GLU A 72 12.65 -16.67 -8.04
C GLU A 72 13.24 -15.39 -8.62
N ASN A 73 13.23 -14.28 -7.85
CA ASN A 73 13.66 -12.96 -8.33
C ASN A 73 14.79 -12.36 -7.46
N PRO A 74 16.00 -12.98 -7.49
CA PRO A 74 17.11 -12.61 -6.60
C PRO A 74 17.64 -11.18 -6.81
N ASP A 75 17.39 -10.59 -7.96
CA ASP A 75 17.87 -9.25 -8.34
C ASP A 75 16.87 -8.12 -8.02
N ILE A 76 15.66 -8.47 -7.57
CA ILE A 76 14.62 -7.48 -7.26
C ILE A 76 14.49 -7.31 -5.75
N PRO A 77 14.75 -6.11 -5.19
CA PRO A 77 14.46 -5.83 -3.79
C PRO A 77 12.96 -5.92 -3.51
N ILE A 78 12.55 -6.93 -2.76
CA ILE A 78 11.15 -7.19 -2.41
C ILE A 78 10.96 -6.97 -0.91
N VAL A 79 9.94 -6.21 -0.54
CA VAL A 79 9.46 -6.04 0.82
C VAL A 79 8.20 -6.88 1.00
N MET A 80 8.14 -7.68 2.06
CA MET A 80 6.91 -8.34 2.50
C MET A 80 6.32 -7.55 3.67
N HIS A 81 5.17 -6.92 3.46
CA HIS A 81 4.57 -5.93 4.34
C HIS A 81 3.20 -6.37 4.86
N LEU A 82 2.99 -6.27 6.18
CA LEU A 82 1.66 -6.35 6.78
C LEU A 82 0.98 -4.99 6.63
N ASP A 83 -0.15 -4.96 5.93
CA ASP A 83 -0.98 -3.78 5.73
C ASP A 83 -2.12 -3.75 6.78
N HIS A 84 -2.32 -2.63 7.45
CA HIS A 84 -3.32 -2.42 8.49
C HIS A 84 -3.36 -3.46 9.62
N GLY A 85 -2.22 -3.70 10.26
CA GLY A 85 -2.18 -4.40 11.56
C GLY A 85 -2.92 -3.58 12.62
N ASN A 86 -3.76 -4.24 13.44
CA ASN A 86 -4.62 -3.57 14.41
C ASN A 86 -4.16 -3.70 15.88
N SER A 87 -3.10 -4.44 16.12
CA SER A 87 -2.59 -4.69 17.46
C SER A 87 -1.15 -5.19 17.44
N LEU A 88 -0.47 -5.07 18.57
CA LEU A 88 0.86 -5.64 18.78
C LEU A 88 0.88 -7.16 18.48
N LYS A 89 -0.21 -7.87 18.82
CA LYS A 89 -0.34 -9.31 18.58
C LYS A 89 -0.29 -9.60 17.09
N THR A 90 -1.09 -8.91 16.27
CA THR A 90 -1.15 -9.09 14.82
C THR A 90 0.21 -8.80 14.17
N CYS A 91 0.88 -7.73 14.59
CA CYS A 91 2.21 -7.40 14.11
C CYS A 91 3.25 -8.48 14.48
N LYS A 92 3.21 -9.00 15.72
CA LYS A 92 4.09 -10.10 16.15
C LYS A 92 3.88 -11.37 15.34
N GLU A 93 2.64 -11.74 15.04
CA GLU A 93 2.31 -12.90 14.22
C GLU A 93 2.88 -12.76 12.79
N ALA A 94 2.74 -11.58 12.18
CA ALA A 94 3.33 -11.31 10.86
C ALA A 94 4.87 -11.36 10.90
N ILE A 95 5.50 -10.75 11.90
CA ILE A 95 6.97 -10.77 12.07
C ILE A 95 7.47 -12.20 12.25
N ALA A 96 6.79 -13.02 13.06
CA ALA A 96 7.14 -14.43 13.27
C ALA A 96 7.05 -15.26 11.97
N LEU A 97 6.24 -14.83 11.00
CA LEU A 97 6.15 -15.43 9.67
C LEU A 97 7.21 -14.90 8.69
N GLY A 98 8.07 -13.97 9.11
CA GLY A 98 9.16 -13.42 8.31
C GLY A 98 8.78 -12.18 7.48
N PHE A 99 7.72 -11.47 7.84
CA PHE A 99 7.44 -10.16 7.25
C PHE A 99 8.58 -9.20 7.59
N SER A 100 9.09 -8.51 6.56
CA SER A 100 10.21 -7.55 6.71
C SER A 100 9.75 -6.15 7.09
N SER A 101 8.43 -5.94 7.10
CA SER A 101 7.78 -4.68 7.48
C SER A 101 6.36 -4.94 7.97
N VAL A 102 5.92 -4.12 8.93
CA VAL A 102 4.55 -4.13 9.44
C VAL A 102 4.02 -2.71 9.53
N MET A 103 2.72 -2.54 9.26
CA MET A 103 1.99 -1.33 9.62
C MET A 103 1.18 -1.60 10.89
N ILE A 104 1.21 -0.67 11.81
CA ILE A 104 0.26 -0.57 12.92
C ILE A 104 -0.69 0.59 12.69
N ASP A 105 -1.94 0.28 12.45
CA ASP A 105 -3.02 1.27 12.38
C ASP A 105 -3.68 1.40 13.75
N ALA A 106 -3.12 2.27 14.58
CA ALA A 106 -3.68 2.63 15.87
C ALA A 106 -4.39 4.00 15.85
N SER A 107 -4.66 4.53 14.65
CA SER A 107 -5.58 5.65 14.44
C SER A 107 -7.02 5.26 14.76
N LEU A 108 -7.31 3.95 14.67
CA LEU A 108 -8.56 3.32 15.07
C LEU A 108 -8.35 2.47 16.34
N THR A 109 -9.43 2.21 17.07
CA THR A 109 -9.45 1.20 18.14
C THR A 109 -9.16 -0.19 17.58
N GLU A 110 -8.71 -1.14 18.42
CA GLU A 110 -8.31 -2.48 17.98
C GLU A 110 -9.41 -3.22 17.19
N ASP A 111 -10.68 -2.94 17.50
CA ASP A 111 -11.83 -3.50 16.77
C ASP A 111 -12.09 -2.80 15.40
N GLY A 112 -11.38 -1.70 15.13
CA GLY A 112 -11.47 -0.93 13.88
C GLY A 112 -12.76 -0.14 13.70
N ARG A 113 -13.53 0.11 14.79
CA ARG A 113 -14.86 0.71 14.71
C ARG A 113 -14.92 2.18 15.11
N SER A 114 -13.93 2.66 15.85
CA SER A 114 -13.90 4.02 16.36
C SER A 114 -12.53 4.63 16.18
N VAL A 115 -12.49 5.95 16.01
CA VAL A 115 -11.24 6.71 16.02
C VAL A 115 -10.64 6.65 17.43
N ALA A 116 -9.37 6.31 17.50
CA ALA A 116 -8.64 6.20 18.73
C ALA A 116 -8.13 7.58 19.23
N SER A 117 -7.83 7.68 20.51
CA SER A 117 -7.17 8.87 21.03
C SER A 117 -5.71 8.95 20.58
N TYR A 118 -5.17 10.16 20.51
CA TYR A 118 -3.76 10.38 20.21
C TYR A 118 -2.82 9.58 21.11
N ASP A 119 -3.08 9.59 22.42
CA ASP A 119 -2.25 8.87 23.41
C ASP A 119 -2.32 7.35 23.23
N TYR A 120 -3.48 6.80 22.87
CA TYR A 120 -3.61 5.39 22.52
C TYR A 120 -2.78 5.06 21.30
N ASN A 121 -2.85 5.89 20.25
CA ASN A 121 -2.08 5.69 19.01
C ASN A 121 -0.58 5.74 19.31
N VAL A 122 -0.09 6.76 20.01
CA VAL A 122 1.33 6.87 20.40
C VAL A 122 1.79 5.65 21.19
N LYS A 123 1.05 5.23 22.21
CA LYS A 123 1.39 4.07 23.05
C LYS A 123 1.47 2.79 22.24
N THR A 124 0.41 2.49 21.49
CA THR A 124 0.32 1.25 20.71
C THR A 124 1.38 1.19 19.63
N THR A 125 1.59 2.30 18.92
CA THR A 125 2.64 2.39 17.88
C THR A 125 4.02 2.20 18.49
N ARG A 126 4.32 2.83 19.63
CA ARG A 126 5.60 2.68 20.32
C ARG A 126 5.86 1.23 20.73
N GLU A 127 4.88 0.52 21.29
CA GLU A 127 5.01 -0.89 21.65
C GLU A 127 5.36 -1.77 20.44
N VAL A 128 4.77 -1.50 19.28
CA VAL A 128 5.09 -2.22 18.03
C VAL A 128 6.48 -1.87 17.54
N VAL A 129 6.87 -0.59 17.57
CA VAL A 129 8.21 -0.13 17.15
C VAL A 129 9.29 -0.79 17.98
N ASP A 130 9.17 -0.78 19.31
CA ASP A 130 10.18 -1.38 20.20
C ASP A 130 10.38 -2.88 19.91
N TYR A 131 9.29 -3.59 19.67
CA TYR A 131 9.36 -5.01 19.32
C TYR A 131 9.97 -5.24 17.94
N ALA A 132 9.43 -4.57 16.91
CA ALA A 132 9.82 -4.77 15.51
C ALA A 132 11.28 -4.37 15.24
N HIS A 133 11.71 -3.21 15.75
CA HIS A 133 13.08 -2.72 15.58
C HIS A 133 14.11 -3.64 16.23
N SER A 134 13.77 -4.30 17.36
CA SER A 134 14.67 -5.28 17.98
C SER A 134 15.02 -6.45 17.05
N LEU A 135 14.15 -6.71 16.07
CA LEU A 135 14.25 -7.78 15.07
C LEU A 135 14.60 -7.27 13.66
N GLY A 136 14.84 -5.97 13.47
CA GLY A 136 15.20 -5.39 12.19
C GLY A 136 14.01 -5.12 11.25
N VAL A 137 12.79 -5.26 11.74
CA VAL A 137 11.56 -5.07 10.96
C VAL A 137 11.14 -3.61 10.99
N THR A 138 10.80 -3.08 9.81
CA THR A 138 10.34 -1.69 9.62
C THR A 138 8.92 -1.50 10.12
N VAL A 139 8.63 -0.35 10.72
CA VAL A 139 7.29 -0.01 11.19
C VAL A 139 6.74 1.21 10.47
N GLU A 140 5.59 1.03 9.83
CA GLU A 140 4.71 2.09 9.37
C GLU A 140 3.64 2.36 10.41
N ALA A 141 3.33 3.62 10.66
CA ALA A 141 2.24 4.06 11.54
C ALA A 141 1.23 4.90 10.77
N GLU A 142 0.09 5.22 11.38
CA GLU A 142 -0.92 6.12 10.83
C GLU A 142 -1.28 7.22 11.81
N LEU A 143 -1.36 8.46 11.32
CA LEU A 143 -1.84 9.61 12.08
C LEU A 143 -2.94 10.34 11.30
N GLY A 144 -4.03 10.69 11.98
CA GLY A 144 -5.32 10.94 11.34
C GLY A 144 -6.03 9.61 11.10
N ALA A 145 -7.23 9.61 10.61
CA ALA A 145 -7.95 8.39 10.28
C ALA A 145 -8.47 8.44 8.84
N LEU A 146 -8.20 7.36 8.10
CA LEU A 146 -8.66 7.25 6.71
C LEU A 146 -10.14 6.92 6.64
N GLY A 147 -10.83 7.52 5.69
CA GLY A 147 -12.21 7.20 5.36
C GLY A 147 -12.34 5.88 4.58
N GLY A 148 -13.59 5.43 4.42
CA GLY A 148 -13.91 4.22 3.67
C GLY A 148 -13.86 2.94 4.52
N ILE A 149 -13.99 1.81 3.83
CA ILE A 149 -13.97 0.48 4.45
C ILE A 149 -12.99 -0.39 3.67
N GLU A 150 -12.05 -0.99 4.38
CA GLU A 150 -11.15 -2.01 3.85
C GLU A 150 -11.32 -3.30 4.66
N ASP A 151 -11.53 -4.43 3.96
CA ASP A 151 -11.75 -5.76 4.56
C ASP A 151 -12.85 -5.81 5.64
N GLY A 152 -13.86 -4.94 5.54
CA GLY A 152 -14.93 -4.84 6.53
C GLY A 152 -14.56 -4.02 7.79
N HIS A 153 -13.42 -3.36 7.79
CA HIS A 153 -12.95 -2.47 8.85
C HIS A 153 -12.94 -1.02 8.36
N GLY A 154 -13.27 -0.10 9.23
CA GLY A 154 -13.31 1.34 8.99
C GLY A 154 -14.38 1.98 9.88
N ALA A 155 -14.10 3.16 10.40
CA ALA A 155 -15.03 3.87 11.29
C ALA A 155 -16.20 4.52 10.54
N GLY A 156 -16.39 4.22 9.25
CA GLY A 156 -17.44 4.84 8.43
C GLY A 156 -17.24 6.33 8.17
N LEU A 157 -16.02 6.82 8.38
CA LEU A 157 -15.65 8.21 8.22
C LEU A 157 -15.73 8.65 6.76
N ARG A 158 -16.10 9.89 6.55
CA ARG A 158 -15.86 10.56 5.26
C ARG A 158 -14.40 10.95 5.17
N GLY A 159 -13.85 11.03 3.95
CA GLY A 159 -12.43 11.22 3.72
C GLY A 159 -11.81 12.50 4.29
N ASP A 160 -12.61 13.49 4.69
CA ASP A 160 -12.18 14.78 5.21
C ASP A 160 -12.43 14.99 6.73
N GLU A 161 -13.02 14.00 7.43
CA GLU A 161 -13.42 14.17 8.82
C GLU A 161 -12.26 14.12 9.82
N HIS A 162 -11.21 13.38 9.53
CA HIS A 162 -10.08 13.16 10.46
C HIS A 162 -8.73 13.27 9.75
N LEU A 163 -8.50 14.39 9.10
CA LEU A 163 -7.24 14.65 8.42
C LEU A 163 -6.08 14.76 9.39
N THR A 164 -4.88 14.34 8.97
CA THR A 164 -3.66 14.50 9.76
C THR A 164 -3.40 15.96 10.09
N ASP A 165 -3.20 16.26 11.37
CA ASP A 165 -2.76 17.59 11.82
C ASP A 165 -1.23 17.69 11.72
N PRO A 166 -0.67 18.55 10.84
CA PRO A 166 0.76 18.71 10.70
C PRO A 166 1.49 19.12 11.99
N ASN A 167 0.78 19.76 12.95
CA ASN A 167 1.36 20.16 14.22
C ASN A 167 1.65 18.98 15.16
N GLN A 168 0.98 17.85 14.97
CA GLN A 168 1.16 16.65 15.79
C GLN A 168 2.25 15.73 15.26
N VAL A 169 2.66 15.86 13.98
CA VAL A 169 3.52 14.87 13.30
C VAL A 169 4.90 14.76 13.94
N GLU A 170 5.54 15.89 14.25
CA GLU A 170 6.88 15.89 14.86
C GLU A 170 6.89 15.23 16.23
N ASP A 171 5.91 15.58 17.09
CA ASP A 171 5.73 14.98 18.40
C ASP A 171 5.42 13.47 18.30
N PHE A 172 4.52 13.09 17.37
CA PHE A 172 4.16 11.70 17.14
C PHE A 172 5.36 10.84 16.74
N VAL A 173 6.11 11.28 15.73
CA VAL A 173 7.29 10.56 15.23
C VAL A 173 8.39 10.51 16.32
N GLY A 174 8.59 11.60 17.04
CA GLY A 174 9.55 11.66 18.15
C GLY A 174 9.22 10.68 19.28
N LYS A 175 7.94 10.55 19.64
CA LYS A 175 7.47 9.64 20.69
C LYS A 175 7.44 8.18 20.25
N THR A 176 7.02 7.93 19.04
CA THR A 176 6.83 6.55 18.53
C THR A 176 8.11 5.96 17.93
N GLY A 177 8.89 6.75 17.23
CA GLY A 177 10.07 6.29 16.49
C GLY A 177 9.72 5.46 15.25
N CYS A 178 8.50 5.58 14.71
CA CYS A 178 8.12 4.88 13.47
C CYS A 178 9.00 5.29 12.28
N ASP A 179 9.15 4.40 11.31
CA ASP A 179 10.01 4.60 10.13
C ASP A 179 9.31 5.33 8.99
N ALA A 180 8.01 5.12 8.87
CA ALA A 180 7.16 5.76 7.86
C ALA A 180 5.81 6.11 8.47
N LEU A 181 5.15 7.12 7.92
CA LEU A 181 3.88 7.63 8.42
C LEU A 181 2.84 7.72 7.31
N ALA A 182 1.76 6.95 7.44
CA ALA A 182 0.57 7.13 6.66
C ALA A 182 -0.18 8.37 7.13
N VAL A 183 -0.54 9.24 6.18
CA VAL A 183 -1.21 10.50 6.44
C VAL A 183 -2.59 10.54 5.81
N ALA A 184 -3.58 10.92 6.61
CA ALA A 184 -4.95 11.14 6.16
C ALA A 184 -5.04 12.52 5.50
N ILE A 185 -5.25 12.55 4.20
CA ILE A 185 -5.33 13.76 3.38
C ILE A 185 -6.64 13.87 2.58
N GLY A 186 -7.67 13.10 2.97
CA GLY A 186 -8.95 13.04 2.26
C GLY A 186 -9.04 11.89 1.24
N THR A 187 -8.04 11.01 1.18
CA THR A 187 -8.17 9.72 0.49
C THR A 187 -9.05 8.78 1.29
N SER A 188 -9.60 7.76 0.64
CA SER A 188 -10.39 6.73 1.31
C SER A 188 -10.11 5.36 0.70
N HIS A 189 -10.29 4.30 1.48
CA HIS A 189 -10.17 2.93 1.00
C HIS A 189 -11.31 2.54 0.04
N GLY A 190 -11.05 1.51 -0.77
CA GLY A 190 -12.03 0.94 -1.69
C GLY A 190 -12.22 1.70 -3.00
N ALA A 191 -13.11 1.17 -3.84
CA ALA A 191 -13.40 1.72 -5.17
C ALA A 191 -14.34 2.92 -5.14
N TYR A 192 -15.14 3.05 -4.10
CA TYR A 192 -16.18 4.08 -3.96
C TYR A 192 -15.65 5.21 -3.07
N LYS A 193 -14.95 6.15 -3.69
CA LYS A 193 -14.44 7.35 -3.01
C LYS A 193 -15.57 8.34 -2.74
N THR A 194 -15.38 9.24 -1.78
CA THR A 194 -16.28 10.40 -1.62
C THR A 194 -16.09 11.34 -2.82
N LEU A 195 -17.05 11.33 -3.73
CA LEU A 195 -16.99 12.16 -4.92
C LEU A 195 -17.51 13.56 -4.63
N ARG A 196 -16.94 14.53 -5.33
CA ARG A 196 -17.50 15.87 -5.50
C ARG A 196 -18.30 15.93 -6.79
N TYR A 197 -19.15 16.93 -6.91
CA TYR A 197 -19.89 17.19 -8.14
C TYR A 197 -19.70 18.65 -8.54
N ASP A 198 -19.51 18.90 -9.82
CA ASP A 198 -19.52 20.26 -10.36
C ASP A 198 -20.95 20.83 -10.42
N LYS A 199 -21.06 22.09 -10.87
CA LYS A 199 -22.35 22.78 -11.03
C LYS A 199 -23.31 22.11 -12.01
N ASP A 200 -22.79 21.31 -12.92
CA ASP A 200 -23.54 20.58 -13.94
C ASP A 200 -23.86 19.14 -13.51
N GLY A 201 -23.53 18.75 -12.26
CA GLY A 201 -23.75 17.43 -11.68
C GLY A 201 -22.77 16.36 -12.15
N LYS A 202 -21.67 16.74 -12.77
CA LYS A 202 -20.62 15.82 -13.18
C LYS A 202 -19.73 15.46 -11.98
N ALA A 203 -19.49 14.16 -11.81
CA ALA A 203 -18.62 13.67 -10.76
C ALA A 203 -17.17 14.17 -10.95
N LEU A 204 -16.58 14.61 -9.85
CA LEU A 204 -15.18 15.04 -9.75
C LEU A 204 -14.43 14.14 -8.76
N PRO A 205 -13.10 13.99 -8.91
CA PRO A 205 -12.27 13.29 -7.94
C PRO A 205 -12.41 13.85 -6.52
N PRO A 206 -12.08 13.07 -5.47
CA PRO A 206 -12.05 13.58 -4.11
C PRO A 206 -11.13 14.81 -3.98
N ALA A 207 -11.50 15.74 -3.10
CA ALA A 207 -10.61 16.85 -2.75
C ALA A 207 -9.55 16.35 -1.79
N LEU A 208 -8.29 16.48 -2.16
CA LEU A 208 -7.17 16.09 -1.31
C LEU A 208 -6.54 17.32 -0.66
N ALA A 209 -6.24 17.22 0.62
CA ALA A 209 -5.50 18.23 1.37
C ALA A 209 -3.99 18.09 1.11
N LEU A 210 -3.58 18.32 -0.13
CA LEU A 210 -2.19 18.16 -0.58
C LEU A 210 -1.23 19.17 0.08
N ASP A 211 -1.73 20.32 0.51
CA ASP A 211 -1.02 21.33 1.31
C ASP A 211 -0.51 20.74 2.63
N ARG A 212 -1.23 19.81 3.24
CA ARG A 212 -0.79 19.12 4.46
C ARG A 212 0.45 18.27 4.23
N ILE A 213 0.55 17.56 3.09
CA ILE A 213 1.76 16.82 2.72
C ILE A 213 2.96 17.78 2.66
N GLU A 214 2.77 18.91 1.99
CA GLU A 214 3.84 19.92 1.86
C GLU A 214 4.23 20.49 3.22
N GLU A 215 3.28 20.80 4.08
CA GLU A 215 3.52 21.31 5.42
C GLU A 215 4.25 20.29 6.31
N ILE A 216 3.80 19.02 6.31
CA ILE A 216 4.44 17.94 7.04
C ILE A 216 5.88 17.75 6.55
N HIS A 217 6.09 17.71 5.24
CA HIS A 217 7.44 17.55 4.68
C HIS A 217 8.38 18.72 5.01
N LYS A 218 7.86 19.95 5.09
CA LYS A 218 8.66 21.11 5.55
C LYS A 218 9.08 20.99 7.01
N ARG A 219 8.21 20.46 7.88
CA ARG A 219 8.47 20.31 9.32
C ARG A 219 9.39 19.14 9.63
N VAL A 220 9.18 17.99 8.97
CA VAL A 220 9.93 16.76 9.19
C VAL A 220 10.43 16.19 7.84
N PRO A 221 11.43 16.85 7.21
CA PRO A 221 11.85 16.51 5.84
C PRO A 221 12.47 15.13 5.68
N THR A 222 12.88 14.50 6.77
CA THR A 222 13.43 13.14 6.77
C THR A 222 12.39 12.05 6.93
N LEU A 223 11.14 12.43 7.25
CA LEU A 223 10.04 11.47 7.40
C LEU A 223 9.59 10.94 6.05
N MET A 224 9.49 9.63 5.94
CA MET A 224 8.96 8.96 4.75
C MET A 224 7.43 8.88 4.86
N LEU A 225 6.73 9.64 4.01
CA LEU A 225 5.27 9.67 4.04
C LEU A 225 4.67 8.54 3.20
N VAL A 226 3.50 8.09 3.61
CA VAL A 226 2.74 7.04 2.92
C VAL A 226 1.36 7.57 2.53
N MET A 227 0.94 7.28 1.29
CA MET A 227 -0.41 7.56 0.81
C MET A 227 -1.21 6.26 0.71
N HIS A 228 -2.23 6.15 1.55
CA HIS A 228 -3.27 5.11 1.49
C HIS A 228 -4.45 5.56 0.61
N GLY A 229 -5.27 4.59 0.20
CA GLY A 229 -6.43 4.87 -0.64
C GLY A 229 -6.10 5.54 -1.98
N SER A 230 -4.90 5.30 -2.52
CA SER A 230 -4.33 6.04 -3.65
C SER A 230 -4.50 5.37 -5.01
N SER A 231 -5.31 4.32 -5.12
CA SER A 231 -5.66 3.75 -6.42
C SER A 231 -6.29 4.82 -7.32
N SER A 232 -5.84 4.89 -8.56
CA SER A 232 -6.28 5.90 -9.53
C SER A 232 -7.60 5.55 -10.22
N VAL A 233 -8.03 4.28 -10.13
CA VAL A 233 -9.28 3.77 -10.70
C VAL A 233 -9.45 4.23 -12.16
N PRO A 234 -8.60 3.76 -13.10
CA PRO A 234 -8.64 4.20 -14.48
C PRO A 234 -10.03 3.98 -15.10
N PRO A 235 -10.65 5.01 -15.72
CA PRO A 235 -11.97 4.90 -16.29
C PRO A 235 -12.13 3.75 -17.30
N GLU A 236 -11.10 3.50 -18.10
CA GLU A 236 -11.05 2.44 -19.10
C GLU A 236 -11.15 1.03 -18.49
N LEU A 237 -10.59 0.81 -17.29
CA LEU A 237 -10.71 -0.46 -16.58
C LEU A 237 -12.11 -0.65 -16.02
N VAL A 238 -12.73 0.42 -15.51
CA VAL A 238 -14.12 0.40 -15.02
C VAL A 238 -15.10 0.15 -16.18
N GLU A 239 -14.88 0.81 -17.33
CA GLU A 239 -15.66 0.60 -18.54
C GLU A 239 -15.54 -0.85 -19.03
N GLN A 240 -14.33 -1.40 -19.10
CA GLN A 240 -14.09 -2.79 -19.47
C GLN A 240 -14.80 -3.76 -18.52
N LEU A 241 -14.68 -3.55 -17.20
CA LEU A 241 -15.35 -4.38 -16.21
C LEU A 241 -16.88 -4.35 -16.40
N ASN A 242 -17.44 -3.15 -16.60
CA ASN A 242 -18.88 -2.98 -16.77
C ASN A 242 -19.39 -3.56 -18.10
N ARG A 243 -18.62 -3.41 -19.18
CA ARG A 243 -18.92 -3.99 -20.50
C ARG A 243 -19.13 -5.49 -20.44
N PHE A 244 -18.38 -6.17 -19.59
CA PHE A 244 -18.45 -7.62 -19.42
C PHE A 244 -19.28 -8.06 -18.18
N GLY A 245 -20.34 -7.31 -17.86
CA GLY A 245 -21.30 -7.69 -16.83
C GLY A 245 -20.95 -7.24 -15.41
N GLY A 246 -20.00 -6.33 -15.26
CA GLY A 246 -19.80 -5.62 -14.00
C GLY A 246 -20.86 -4.54 -13.76
N ASN A 247 -20.89 -3.98 -12.57
CA ASN A 247 -21.80 -2.90 -12.20
C ASN A 247 -21.11 -1.91 -11.24
N MET A 248 -19.97 -1.35 -11.68
CA MET A 248 -19.29 -0.31 -10.92
C MET A 248 -19.77 1.07 -11.42
N LYS A 249 -20.44 1.81 -10.54
CA LYS A 249 -20.96 3.15 -10.84
C LYS A 249 -20.29 4.17 -9.95
N ASN A 250 -20.11 5.38 -10.48
CA ASN A 250 -19.61 6.52 -9.71
C ASN A 250 -18.26 6.22 -9.01
N THR A 251 -17.36 5.54 -9.71
CA THR A 251 -16.03 5.22 -9.22
C THR A 251 -15.00 6.15 -9.85
N MET A 252 -14.28 6.86 -9.02
CA MET A 252 -13.11 7.67 -9.41
C MET A 252 -12.04 7.51 -8.35
N GLY A 253 -10.80 7.40 -8.79
CA GLY A 253 -9.67 7.30 -7.88
C GLY A 253 -8.95 8.63 -7.69
N VAL A 254 -7.73 8.53 -7.16
CA VAL A 254 -6.84 9.67 -7.00
C VAL A 254 -6.17 9.98 -8.33
N PRO A 255 -6.22 11.24 -8.81
CA PRO A 255 -5.49 11.62 -10.02
C PRO A 255 -3.99 11.34 -9.90
N MET A 256 -3.37 10.82 -10.97
CA MET A 256 -1.93 10.54 -10.97
C MET A 256 -1.08 11.78 -10.70
N ALA A 257 -1.53 12.94 -11.16
CA ALA A 257 -0.85 14.22 -10.88
C ALA A 257 -0.78 14.54 -9.37
N ASP A 258 -1.83 14.21 -8.61
CA ASP A 258 -1.87 14.44 -7.16
C ASP A 258 -0.92 13.48 -6.43
N ILE A 259 -0.83 12.23 -6.90
CA ILE A 259 0.13 11.25 -6.36
C ILE A 259 1.57 11.73 -6.63
N GLN A 260 1.85 12.17 -7.86
CA GLN A 260 3.16 12.69 -8.25
C GLN A 260 3.52 13.97 -7.47
N PHE A 261 2.54 14.83 -7.21
CA PHE A 261 2.72 15.98 -6.32
C PHE A 261 3.17 15.54 -4.92
N GLY A 262 2.54 14.52 -4.35
CA GLY A 262 2.93 13.95 -3.06
C GLY A 262 4.34 13.36 -3.08
N ILE A 263 4.70 12.62 -4.15
CA ILE A 263 6.05 12.05 -4.32
C ILE A 263 7.12 13.13 -4.29
N GLN A 264 6.90 14.25 -4.96
CA GLN A 264 7.82 15.40 -4.94
C GLN A 264 7.96 16.04 -3.54
N ARG A 265 7.06 15.71 -2.60
CA ARG A 265 6.96 16.26 -1.25
C ARG A 265 7.01 15.23 -0.13
N GLY A 266 7.84 14.20 -0.31
CA GLY A 266 8.16 13.27 0.77
C GLY A 266 7.32 11.99 0.82
N VAL A 267 6.30 11.82 -0.02
CA VAL A 267 5.62 10.53 -0.16
C VAL A 267 6.58 9.52 -0.80
N ARG A 268 6.79 8.39 -0.11
CA ARG A 268 7.72 7.35 -0.55
C ARG A 268 7.06 5.99 -0.72
N LYS A 269 5.92 5.74 -0.11
CA LYS A 269 5.10 4.53 -0.32
C LYS A 269 3.71 4.93 -0.80
N ILE A 270 3.23 4.26 -1.85
CA ILE A 270 1.90 4.49 -2.43
C ILE A 270 1.14 3.16 -2.50
N ASN A 271 0.03 3.07 -1.77
CA ASN A 271 -0.80 1.87 -1.77
C ASN A 271 -1.64 1.77 -3.04
N VAL A 272 -1.56 0.62 -3.71
CA VAL A 272 -2.29 0.29 -4.93
C VAL A 272 -2.98 -1.06 -4.75
N ASP A 273 -4.29 -1.06 -4.60
CA ASP A 273 -5.11 -2.26 -4.47
C ASP A 273 -6.23 -2.30 -5.53
N THR A 274 -7.14 -1.34 -5.48
CA THR A 274 -8.35 -1.32 -6.33
C THR A 274 -8.03 -1.41 -7.82
N ASP A 275 -6.99 -0.74 -8.29
CA ASP A 275 -6.57 -0.78 -9.71
C ASP A 275 -6.28 -2.22 -10.17
N GLY A 276 -5.51 -2.95 -9.36
CA GLY A 276 -5.19 -4.36 -9.62
C GLY A 276 -6.42 -5.26 -9.58
N ARG A 277 -7.30 -5.06 -8.58
CA ARG A 277 -8.55 -5.84 -8.45
C ARG A 277 -9.47 -5.63 -9.66
N ILE A 278 -9.63 -4.40 -10.13
CA ILE A 278 -10.47 -4.10 -11.30
C ILE A 278 -9.89 -4.75 -12.55
N ALA A 279 -8.61 -4.55 -12.84
CA ALA A 279 -7.94 -5.12 -14.01
C ALA A 279 -8.05 -6.66 -14.03
N PHE A 280 -7.77 -7.30 -12.90
CA PHE A 280 -7.86 -8.75 -12.73
C PHE A 280 -9.28 -9.27 -12.98
N THR A 281 -10.28 -8.65 -12.35
CA THR A 281 -11.68 -9.05 -12.47
C THR A 281 -12.25 -8.78 -13.86
N ALA A 282 -11.90 -7.65 -14.48
CA ALA A 282 -12.35 -7.29 -15.83
C ALA A 282 -11.84 -8.30 -16.87
N ALA A 283 -10.60 -8.75 -16.75
CA ALA A 283 -10.03 -9.76 -17.64
C ALA A 283 -10.72 -11.12 -17.50
N ILE A 284 -11.02 -11.58 -16.27
CA ILE A 284 -11.78 -12.82 -16.05
C ILE A 284 -13.18 -12.72 -16.66
N ARG A 285 -13.89 -11.63 -16.41
CA ARG A 285 -15.22 -11.40 -16.97
C ARG A 285 -15.22 -11.39 -18.49
N LYS A 286 -14.19 -10.77 -19.09
CA LYS A 286 -14.00 -10.78 -20.54
C LYS A 286 -13.90 -12.19 -21.09
N VAL A 287 -13.07 -13.04 -20.51
CA VAL A 287 -12.92 -14.44 -20.93
C VAL A 287 -14.26 -15.16 -20.86
N PHE A 288 -15.01 -15.06 -19.76
CA PHE A 288 -16.29 -15.73 -19.62
C PHE A 288 -17.38 -15.20 -20.57
N ALA A 289 -17.30 -13.93 -20.97
CA ALA A 289 -18.25 -13.36 -21.93
C ALA A 289 -17.90 -13.71 -23.37
N GLU A 290 -16.61 -13.70 -23.76
CA GLU A 290 -16.17 -13.90 -25.14
C GLU A 290 -15.91 -15.38 -25.47
N THR A 291 -15.60 -16.21 -24.48
CA THR A 291 -15.30 -17.63 -24.64
C THR A 291 -15.95 -18.46 -23.51
N PRO A 292 -17.30 -18.52 -23.47
CA PRO A 292 -18.05 -19.11 -22.36
C PRO A 292 -17.79 -20.61 -22.14
N GLU A 293 -17.22 -21.29 -23.12
CA GLU A 293 -16.81 -22.70 -23.02
C GLU A 293 -15.54 -22.91 -22.17
N LYS A 294 -14.82 -21.83 -21.84
CA LYS A 294 -13.59 -21.90 -21.05
C LYS A 294 -13.90 -22.16 -19.57
N PHE A 295 -13.43 -23.30 -19.05
CA PHE A 295 -13.64 -23.72 -17.66
C PHE A 295 -12.34 -24.05 -16.92
N ASP A 296 -11.19 -24.16 -17.61
CA ASP A 296 -9.90 -24.34 -16.96
C ASP A 296 -9.46 -23.03 -16.29
N PRO A 297 -9.17 -23.02 -14.98
CA PRO A 297 -8.68 -21.82 -14.29
C PRO A 297 -7.51 -21.14 -14.98
N ARG A 298 -6.62 -21.87 -15.61
CA ARG A 298 -5.46 -21.32 -16.35
C ARG A 298 -5.88 -20.43 -17.52
N ASP A 299 -7.03 -20.72 -18.15
CA ASP A 299 -7.52 -19.98 -19.31
C ASP A 299 -8.02 -18.57 -18.97
N TYR A 300 -8.52 -18.35 -17.74
CA TYR A 300 -9.02 -17.05 -17.30
C TYR A 300 -8.12 -16.34 -16.27
N LEU A 301 -7.32 -17.09 -15.50
CA LEU A 301 -6.39 -16.47 -14.55
C LEU A 301 -5.11 -15.95 -15.24
N LYS A 302 -4.64 -16.60 -16.33
CA LYS A 302 -3.50 -16.09 -17.08
C LYS A 302 -3.76 -14.72 -17.72
N PRO A 303 -4.86 -14.47 -18.45
CA PRO A 303 -5.20 -13.11 -18.90
C PRO A 303 -5.37 -12.10 -17.74
N ALA A 304 -5.94 -12.52 -16.61
CA ALA A 304 -6.07 -11.67 -15.44
C ALA A 304 -4.73 -11.23 -14.88
N ARG A 305 -3.75 -12.15 -14.79
CA ARG A 305 -2.38 -11.85 -14.40
C ARG A 305 -1.72 -10.83 -15.35
N GLU A 306 -1.87 -11.02 -16.67
CA GLU A 306 -1.28 -10.11 -17.66
C GLU A 306 -1.87 -8.70 -17.59
N GLU A 307 -3.19 -8.54 -17.38
CA GLU A 307 -3.79 -7.22 -17.25
C GLU A 307 -3.38 -6.53 -15.95
N MET A 308 -3.33 -7.26 -14.83
CA MET A 308 -2.82 -6.71 -13.56
C MET A 308 -1.34 -6.31 -13.69
N LYS A 309 -0.51 -7.12 -14.38
CA LYS A 309 0.90 -6.80 -14.62
C LYS A 309 1.05 -5.47 -15.37
N LYS A 310 0.23 -5.20 -16.39
CA LYS A 310 0.24 -3.92 -17.12
C LYS A 310 0.00 -2.75 -16.16
N VAL A 311 -1.03 -2.84 -15.34
CA VAL A 311 -1.35 -1.82 -14.35
C VAL A 311 -0.19 -1.61 -13.39
N CYS A 312 0.39 -2.67 -12.84
CA CYS A 312 1.54 -2.57 -11.93
C CYS A 312 2.74 -1.86 -12.62
N LYS A 313 3.04 -2.21 -13.87
CA LYS A 313 4.11 -1.54 -14.64
C LYS A 313 3.85 -0.06 -14.83
N GLU A 314 2.64 0.31 -15.22
CA GLU A 314 2.26 1.72 -15.38
C GLU A 314 2.44 2.51 -14.09
N ARG A 315 2.05 1.94 -12.94
CA ARG A 315 2.22 2.58 -11.62
C ARG A 315 3.70 2.69 -11.26
N MET A 316 4.50 1.64 -11.46
CA MET A 316 5.94 1.65 -11.20
C MET A 316 6.66 2.73 -12.03
N ILE A 317 6.28 2.90 -13.29
CA ILE A 317 6.82 3.96 -14.15
C ILE A 317 6.36 5.33 -13.68
N ALA A 318 5.06 5.51 -13.41
CA ALA A 318 4.48 6.80 -13.02
C ALA A 318 5.00 7.30 -11.66
N PHE A 319 5.38 6.40 -10.76
CA PHE A 319 5.96 6.73 -9.46
C PHE A 319 7.48 7.00 -9.53
N GLY A 320 8.10 6.76 -10.68
CA GLY A 320 9.53 7.00 -10.91
C GLY A 320 10.46 5.89 -10.37
N GLN A 321 9.91 4.74 -9.97
CA GLN A 321 10.71 3.63 -9.42
C GLN A 321 11.34 2.72 -10.47
N ALA A 322 10.96 2.85 -11.75
CA ALA A 322 11.53 2.09 -12.84
C ALA A 322 13.04 2.34 -12.98
N GLY A 323 13.83 1.28 -13.14
CA GLY A 323 15.29 1.35 -13.22
C GLY A 323 16.01 1.50 -11.86
N MET A 324 15.29 1.42 -10.75
CA MET A 324 15.88 1.67 -9.42
C MET A 324 16.29 0.39 -8.68
N ALA A 325 15.77 -0.80 -9.01
CA ALA A 325 16.11 -2.03 -8.29
C ALA A 325 17.62 -2.31 -8.27
N SER A 326 18.26 -2.24 -9.43
CA SER A 326 19.71 -2.50 -9.57
C SER A 326 20.62 -1.45 -8.89
N LYS A 327 20.05 -0.33 -8.45
CA LYS A 327 20.79 0.72 -7.72
C LYS A 327 20.78 0.52 -6.20
N ILE A 328 19.92 -0.37 -5.69
CA ILE A 328 19.80 -0.62 -4.26
C ILE A 328 20.80 -1.71 -3.85
N LYS A 329 21.73 -1.35 -3.00
CA LYS A 329 22.62 -2.32 -2.35
C LYS A 329 21.88 -2.92 -1.14
N CYS A 330 21.19 -4.05 -1.34
CA CYS A 330 20.36 -4.69 -0.34
C CYS A 330 21.14 -5.03 0.94
N ILE A 331 20.51 -4.75 2.08
CA ILE A 331 20.96 -5.21 3.40
C ILE A 331 19.98 -6.26 3.93
N THR A 332 20.43 -7.07 4.88
CA THR A 332 19.60 -8.07 5.54
C THR A 332 18.75 -7.45 6.65
N ILE A 333 17.73 -8.21 7.10
CA ILE A 333 16.95 -7.84 8.29
C ILE A 333 17.85 -7.75 9.53
N ASP A 334 18.82 -8.66 9.67
CA ASP A 334 19.80 -8.64 10.77
C ASP A 334 20.70 -7.39 10.74
N ASP A 335 21.08 -6.92 9.55
CA ASP A 335 21.84 -5.67 9.43
C ASP A 335 20.98 -4.47 9.80
N MET A 336 19.70 -4.48 9.47
CA MET A 336 18.78 -3.45 9.92
C MET A 336 18.58 -3.48 11.43
N ALA A 337 18.49 -4.66 12.06
CA ALA A 337 18.42 -4.78 13.52
C ALA A 337 19.65 -4.15 14.20
N LYS A 338 20.85 -4.33 13.63
CA LYS A 338 22.07 -3.65 14.13
C LYS A 338 21.97 -2.13 13.97
N ARG A 339 21.43 -1.63 12.84
CA ARG A 339 21.23 -0.19 12.62
C ARG A 339 20.26 0.43 13.64
N TYR A 340 19.20 -0.29 14.03
CA TYR A 340 18.28 0.18 15.06
C TYR A 340 18.91 0.21 16.46
N LYS A 341 19.79 -0.74 16.78
CA LYS A 341 20.51 -0.78 18.08
C LYS A 341 21.60 0.29 18.22
N GLY A 342 22.12 0.80 17.10
CA GLY A 342 23.17 1.83 17.08
C GLY A 342 22.63 3.26 17.12
N LYS A 343 21.34 3.43 17.22
CA LYS A 343 20.65 4.71 17.43
C LYS A 343 20.35 4.91 18.91
#